data_be498e52b3f2a3274975f185939ce446
#
_entry.id   be498e52b3f2a3274975f185939ce446
#
_cell.length_a   1.000
_cell.length_b   1.000
_cell.length_c   1.000
_cell.angle_alpha   90.00
_cell.angle_beta   90.00
_cell.angle_gamma   90.00
#
_symmetry.space_group_name_H-M   'P 1'
#
loop_
_entity.id
_entity.type
_entity.pdbx_description
1 polymer ?
#
loop_
_entity_poly.entity_id
_entity_poly.type
_entity_poly.pdbx_seq_one_letter_code
_entity_poly.pdbx_strand_id
1 'polypeptide(L)'
;MAQRRSFDKNYLKQEFDKLNAETKLSLTLYLIGGGAMAFYGLKDATKDIDIILASKDDLNNLQTTLKGIGYQEPNPVLITRAYNNMQTSAILENQDGFRWDLFLNKVCNALTLSGEMQKRATSLYQGNRLKVLIASKEDLFYSKE
;
A
#
# COMPACT_ATOMS: atom_id res chain seq x y z
N MET A 1 -17.89 -7.93 -18.94
CA MET A 1 -17.16 -7.94 -17.68
C MET A 1 -16.63 -6.56 -17.39
N ALA A 2 -16.96 -6.03 -16.23
CA ALA A 2 -16.56 -4.68 -15.88
C ALA A 2 -15.06 -4.61 -15.53
N GLN A 3 -14.37 -3.60 -16.07
CA GLN A 3 -12.98 -3.34 -15.70
C GLN A 3 -12.94 -2.69 -14.33
N ARG A 4 -11.87 -2.95 -13.60
CA ARG A 4 -11.64 -2.29 -12.33
C ARG A 4 -11.36 -0.81 -12.58
N ARG A 5 -11.92 0.02 -11.71
CA ARG A 5 -11.73 1.46 -11.75
C ARG A 5 -10.29 1.84 -11.43
N SER A 6 -9.81 2.92 -12.03
CA SER A 6 -8.50 3.50 -11.71
C SER A 6 -8.67 4.72 -10.83
N PHE A 7 -7.67 4.99 -10.01
CA PHE A 7 -7.70 6.06 -9.00
C PHE A 7 -6.45 6.92 -9.12
N ASP A 8 -6.63 8.23 -9.07
CA ASP A 8 -5.51 9.16 -9.17
C ASP A 8 -4.90 9.47 -7.79
N LYS A 9 -3.82 10.25 -7.78
CA LYS A 9 -3.14 10.57 -6.53
C LYS A 9 -4.00 11.37 -5.56
N ASN A 10 -4.96 12.14 -6.06
CA ASN A 10 -5.88 12.89 -5.18
C ASN A 10 -6.78 11.94 -4.41
N TYR A 11 -7.28 10.90 -5.07
CA TYR A 11 -8.06 9.86 -4.41
C TYR A 11 -7.23 9.16 -3.33
N LEU A 12 -5.99 8.83 -3.64
CA LEU A 12 -5.09 8.18 -2.69
C LEU A 12 -4.88 9.05 -1.45
N LYS A 13 -4.67 10.35 -1.65
CA LYS A 13 -4.51 11.27 -0.52
C LYS A 13 -5.74 11.33 0.37
N GLN A 14 -6.93 11.30 -0.24
CA GLN A 14 -8.18 11.29 0.53
C GLN A 14 -8.29 10.01 1.37
N GLU A 15 -7.89 8.88 0.82
CA GLU A 15 -7.90 7.62 1.57
C GLU A 15 -6.88 7.66 2.71
N PHE A 16 -5.72 8.27 2.49
CA PHE A 16 -4.75 8.46 3.57
C PHE A 16 -5.31 9.35 4.68
N ASP A 17 -6.06 10.40 4.32
CA ASP A 17 -6.71 11.26 5.32
C ASP A 17 -7.69 10.48 6.19
N LYS A 18 -8.50 9.62 5.58
CA LYS A 18 -9.44 8.78 6.32
C LYS A 18 -8.71 7.84 7.28
N LEU A 19 -7.63 7.24 6.79
CA LEU A 19 -6.81 6.34 7.59
C LEU A 19 -6.15 7.07 8.77
N ASN A 20 -5.63 8.26 8.52
CA ASN A 20 -5.02 9.08 9.55
C ASN A 20 -6.02 9.46 10.65
N ALA A 21 -7.25 9.76 10.26
CA ALA A 21 -8.29 10.11 11.21
C ALA A 21 -8.75 8.91 12.05
N GLU A 22 -8.69 7.72 11.48
CA GLU A 22 -9.20 6.52 12.13
C GLU A 22 -8.17 5.81 13.01
N THR A 23 -6.89 5.83 12.61
CA THR A 23 -5.87 5.07 13.35
C THR A 23 -5.66 5.61 14.75
N LYS A 24 -5.56 4.71 15.72
CA LYS A 24 -5.35 5.07 17.13
C LYS A 24 -3.87 5.10 17.51
N LEU A 25 -3.04 4.46 16.72
CA LEU A 25 -1.60 4.37 16.96
C LEU A 25 -0.84 4.98 15.80
N SER A 26 0.40 5.41 16.07
CA SER A 26 1.27 5.89 15.01
C SER A 26 1.56 4.76 14.04
N LEU A 27 1.51 5.06 12.73
CA LEU A 27 1.61 4.07 11.68
C LEU A 27 2.46 4.61 10.55
N THR A 28 3.46 3.84 10.13
CA THR A 28 4.35 4.19 9.02
C THR A 28 4.19 3.18 7.90
N LEU A 29 3.91 3.66 6.71
CA LEU A 29 3.69 2.85 5.52
C LEU A 29 4.73 3.18 4.45
N TYR A 30 5.17 2.17 3.69
CA TYR A 30 6.08 2.36 2.57
C TYR A 30 5.35 2.01 1.28
N LEU A 31 5.12 3.02 0.44
CA LEU A 31 4.41 2.87 -0.83
C LEU A 31 5.38 2.49 -1.95
N ILE A 32 5.04 1.43 -2.67
CA ILE A 32 5.81 0.94 -3.82
C ILE A 32 4.85 0.72 -5.00
N GLY A 33 5.38 0.22 -6.11
CA GLY A 33 4.57 -0.23 -7.25
C GLY A 33 3.86 0.88 -7.99
N GLY A 34 2.69 0.56 -8.55
CA GLY A 34 1.93 1.47 -9.38
C GLY A 34 1.46 2.74 -8.68
N GLY A 35 1.11 2.65 -7.40
CA GLY A 35 0.72 3.82 -6.61
C GLY A 35 1.87 4.80 -6.45
N ALA A 36 3.08 4.28 -6.19
CA ALA A 36 4.27 5.13 -6.11
C ALA A 36 4.57 5.80 -7.44
N MET A 37 4.42 5.06 -8.53
CA MET A 37 4.61 5.63 -9.87
C MET A 37 3.63 6.76 -10.15
N ALA A 38 2.38 6.63 -9.70
CA ALA A 38 1.38 7.69 -9.87
C ALA A 38 1.80 8.96 -9.15
N PHE A 39 2.37 8.85 -7.95
CA PHE A 39 2.84 10.01 -7.21
C PHE A 39 4.07 10.66 -7.84
N TYR A 40 4.93 9.88 -8.50
CA TYR A 40 6.07 10.44 -9.23
C TYR A 40 5.69 10.98 -10.61
N GLY A 41 4.42 10.86 -11.00
CA GLY A 41 3.96 11.32 -12.32
C GLY A 41 4.31 10.38 -13.46
N LEU A 42 4.73 9.14 -13.15
CA LEU A 42 5.05 8.12 -14.15
C LEU A 42 3.82 7.37 -14.65
N LYS A 43 2.70 7.50 -13.93
CA LYS A 43 1.39 6.96 -14.30
C LYS A 43 0.32 7.98 -13.90
N ASP A 44 -0.76 8.04 -14.64
CA ASP A 44 -1.87 8.96 -14.32
C ASP A 44 -2.74 8.44 -13.19
N ALA A 45 -2.86 7.11 -13.08
CA ALA A 45 -3.73 6.50 -12.09
C ALA A 45 -3.30 5.07 -11.83
N THR A 46 -3.85 4.46 -10.77
CA THR A 46 -3.58 3.08 -10.41
C THR A 46 -4.87 2.41 -9.92
N LYS A 47 -4.96 1.10 -10.08
CA LYS A 47 -6.11 0.32 -9.62
C LYS A 47 -5.97 -0.14 -8.17
N ASP A 48 -4.75 -0.22 -7.70
CA ASP A 48 -4.44 -0.65 -6.34
C ASP A 48 -3.14 0.00 -5.89
N ILE A 49 -2.85 -0.13 -4.60
CA ILE A 49 -1.56 0.29 -4.08
C ILE A 49 -0.91 -0.87 -3.33
N ASP A 50 0.42 -0.89 -3.41
CA ASP A 50 1.23 -1.89 -2.73
C ASP A 50 1.96 -1.21 -1.57
N ILE A 51 1.75 -1.73 -0.37
CA ILE A 51 2.31 -1.18 0.86
C ILE A 51 3.17 -2.22 1.54
N ILE A 52 4.39 -1.87 1.89
CA ILE A 52 5.26 -2.70 2.71
C ILE A 52 5.24 -2.15 4.13
N LEU A 53 5.13 -3.05 5.10
CA LEU A 53 5.14 -2.72 6.52
C LEU A 53 6.38 -3.33 7.15
N ALA A 54 7.00 -2.58 8.05
CA ALA A 54 8.25 -3.00 8.68
C ALA A 54 8.03 -4.01 9.82
N SER A 55 6.83 -4.05 10.41
CA SER A 55 6.56 -4.93 11.53
C SER A 55 5.17 -5.54 11.43
N LYS A 56 5.00 -6.67 12.11
CA LYS A 56 3.70 -7.33 12.17
C LYS A 56 2.68 -6.48 12.94
N ASP A 57 3.12 -5.73 13.94
CA ASP A 57 2.23 -4.84 14.69
C ASP A 57 1.67 -3.75 13.77
N ASP A 58 2.49 -3.18 12.91
CA ASP A 58 2.05 -2.20 11.93
C ASP A 58 1.06 -2.83 10.94
N LEU A 59 1.35 -4.05 10.49
CA LEU A 59 0.46 -4.77 9.58
C LEU A 59 -0.92 -4.99 10.23
N ASN A 60 -0.95 -5.46 11.46
CA ASN A 60 -2.20 -5.71 12.18
C ASN A 60 -2.97 -4.41 12.43
N ASN A 61 -2.27 -3.36 12.81
CA ASN A 61 -2.88 -2.04 13.03
C ASN A 61 -3.49 -1.49 11.73
N LEU A 62 -2.77 -1.61 10.63
CA LEU A 62 -3.25 -1.13 9.34
C LEU A 62 -4.50 -1.92 8.90
N GLN A 63 -4.49 -3.23 9.05
CA GLN A 63 -5.65 -4.05 8.69
C GLN A 63 -6.89 -3.65 9.51
N THR A 64 -6.73 -3.50 10.81
CA THR A 64 -7.82 -3.11 11.69
C THR A 64 -8.36 -1.74 11.31
N THR A 65 -7.47 -0.79 11.05
CA THR A 65 -7.87 0.57 10.72
C THR A 65 -8.57 0.64 9.36
N LEU A 66 -8.06 -0.08 8.37
CA LEU A 66 -8.70 -0.13 7.05
C LEU A 66 -10.11 -0.72 7.14
N LYS A 67 -10.29 -1.78 7.92
CA LYS A 67 -11.62 -2.35 8.12
C LYS A 67 -12.56 -1.34 8.79
N GLY A 68 -12.02 -0.53 9.68
CA GLY A 68 -12.77 0.52 10.37
C GLY A 68 -13.27 1.61 9.44
N ILE A 69 -12.63 1.82 8.30
CA ILE A 69 -13.07 2.83 7.33
C ILE A 69 -13.75 2.23 6.09
N GLY A 70 -14.15 0.96 6.18
CA GLY A 70 -15.00 0.35 5.15
C GLY A 70 -14.31 -0.61 4.19
N TYR A 71 -13.06 -0.96 4.45
CA TYR A 71 -12.37 -1.95 3.63
C TYR A 71 -12.70 -3.36 4.11
N GLN A 72 -12.74 -4.31 3.18
CA GLN A 72 -13.02 -5.71 3.46
C GLN A 72 -12.11 -6.59 2.63
N GLU A 73 -11.94 -7.82 3.05
CA GLU A 73 -11.22 -8.80 2.25
C GLU A 73 -12.01 -9.09 0.97
N PRO A 74 -11.35 -9.09 -0.19
CA PRO A 74 -12.02 -9.39 -1.45
C PRO A 74 -12.26 -10.90 -1.60
N ASN A 75 -12.64 -11.30 -2.82
CA ASN A 75 -12.93 -12.69 -3.16
C ASN A 75 -11.80 -13.63 -2.70
N PRO A 76 -12.13 -14.75 -2.01
CA PRO A 76 -11.11 -15.70 -1.53
C PRO A 76 -10.19 -16.26 -2.64
N VAL A 77 -10.69 -16.44 -3.85
CA VAL A 77 -9.87 -16.92 -4.96
C VAL A 77 -8.77 -15.92 -5.28
N LEU A 78 -9.09 -14.64 -5.27
CA LEU A 78 -8.12 -13.60 -5.52
C LEU A 78 -7.05 -13.56 -4.45
N ILE A 79 -7.43 -13.71 -3.18
CA ILE A 79 -6.50 -13.75 -2.06
C ILE A 79 -5.53 -14.93 -2.22
N THR A 80 -6.04 -16.09 -2.56
CA THR A 80 -5.22 -17.29 -2.76
C THR A 80 -4.18 -17.08 -3.86
N ARG A 81 -4.59 -16.47 -4.98
CA ARG A 81 -3.66 -16.16 -6.07
C ARG A 81 -2.57 -15.20 -5.64
N ALA A 82 -2.92 -14.17 -4.89
CA ALA A 82 -1.95 -13.18 -4.41
C ALA A 82 -0.92 -13.82 -3.48
N TYR A 83 -1.36 -14.67 -2.56
CA TYR A 83 -0.45 -15.40 -1.68
C TYR A 83 0.52 -16.27 -2.47
N ASN A 84 0.01 -16.99 -3.48
CA ASN A 84 0.84 -17.90 -4.27
C ASN A 84 1.82 -17.15 -5.17
N ASN A 85 1.39 -16.02 -5.73
CA ASN A 85 2.18 -15.31 -6.74
C ASN A 85 3.13 -14.27 -6.12
N MET A 86 2.70 -13.54 -5.10
CA MET A 86 3.43 -12.39 -4.58
C MET A 86 3.75 -12.46 -3.08
N GLN A 87 3.32 -13.53 -2.42
CA GLN A 87 3.49 -13.68 -0.97
C GLN A 87 2.88 -12.49 -0.21
N THR A 88 1.74 -12.01 -0.69
CA THR A 88 1.01 -10.91 -0.08
C THR A 88 0.49 -11.34 1.29
N SER A 89 0.69 -10.50 2.31
CA SER A 89 0.22 -10.81 3.66
C SER A 89 -1.27 -10.56 3.85
N ALA A 90 -1.82 -9.57 3.14
CA ALA A 90 -3.24 -9.27 3.20
C ALA A 90 -3.66 -8.43 1.99
N ILE A 91 -4.92 -8.54 1.62
CA ILE A 91 -5.53 -7.71 0.59
C ILE A 91 -6.83 -7.17 1.15
N LEU A 92 -7.05 -5.87 1.02
CA LEU A 92 -8.28 -5.22 1.46
C LEU A 92 -8.79 -4.30 0.36
N GLU A 93 -10.12 -4.24 0.22
CA GLU A 93 -10.78 -3.52 -0.87
C GLU A 93 -11.95 -2.71 -0.32
N ASN A 94 -12.12 -1.47 -0.80
CA ASN A 94 -13.24 -0.63 -0.40
C ASN A 94 -14.41 -0.75 -1.37
N GLN A 95 -15.48 0.03 -1.14
CA GLN A 95 -16.69 -0.01 -1.95
C GLN A 95 -16.47 0.46 -3.38
N ASP A 96 -15.46 1.30 -3.60
CA ASP A 96 -15.14 1.80 -4.94
C ASP A 96 -14.30 0.81 -5.75
N GLY A 97 -13.89 -0.30 -5.13
CA GLY A 97 -13.03 -1.27 -5.78
C GLY A 97 -11.55 -0.93 -5.68
N PHE A 98 -11.20 0.07 -4.87
CA PHE A 98 -9.81 0.42 -4.62
C PHE A 98 -9.20 -0.58 -3.66
N ARG A 99 -8.03 -1.11 -4.00
CA ARG A 99 -7.43 -2.25 -3.30
C ARG A 99 -6.07 -1.90 -2.74
N TRP A 100 -5.82 -2.39 -1.52
CA TRP A 100 -4.52 -2.30 -0.86
C TRP A 100 -3.93 -3.70 -0.76
N ASP A 101 -2.76 -3.90 -1.34
CA ASP A 101 -2.00 -5.14 -1.21
C ASP A 101 -0.90 -4.91 -0.17
N LEU A 102 -0.96 -5.67 0.92
CA LEU A 102 -0.09 -5.44 2.08
C LEU A 102 0.97 -6.53 2.17
N PHE A 103 2.22 -6.10 2.35
CA PHE A 103 3.37 -6.98 2.43
C PHE A 103 4.13 -6.74 3.73
N LEU A 104 4.60 -7.80 4.35
CA LEU A 104 5.41 -7.71 5.57
C LEU A 104 6.88 -7.87 5.18
N ASN A 105 7.64 -6.78 5.31
CA ASN A 105 9.08 -6.69 5.07
C ASN A 105 9.55 -6.89 3.64
N LYS A 106 8.87 -7.66 2.81
CA LYS A 106 9.34 -7.93 1.45
C LYS A 106 8.20 -8.30 0.51
N VAL A 107 8.47 -8.18 -0.77
CA VAL A 107 7.55 -8.56 -1.85
C VAL A 107 8.23 -9.64 -2.69
N CYS A 108 7.69 -10.86 -2.70
CA CYS A 108 8.09 -11.95 -3.60
C CYS A 108 9.58 -12.27 -3.59
N ASN A 109 10.30 -12.04 -2.53
CA ASN A 109 11.77 -12.16 -2.47
C ASN A 109 12.52 -11.21 -3.42
N ALA A 110 11.81 -10.38 -4.19
CA ALA A 110 12.41 -9.46 -5.15
C ALA A 110 12.78 -8.12 -4.51
N LEU A 111 11.99 -7.69 -3.54
CA LEU A 111 12.20 -6.39 -2.89
C LEU A 111 12.04 -6.57 -1.38
N THR A 112 13.11 -6.30 -0.64
CA THR A 112 13.11 -6.33 0.82
C THR A 112 13.16 -4.90 1.36
N LEU A 113 12.37 -4.61 2.38
CA LEU A 113 12.40 -3.31 3.05
C LEU A 113 13.64 -3.23 3.93
N SER A 114 14.77 -2.90 3.30
CA SER A 114 16.05 -2.78 4.00
C SER A 114 16.18 -1.42 4.69
N GLY A 115 17.15 -1.30 5.60
CA GLY A 115 17.43 -0.02 6.23
C GLY A 115 17.83 1.05 5.22
N GLU A 116 18.54 0.65 4.17
CA GLU A 116 18.95 1.58 3.11
C GLU A 116 17.76 2.07 2.30
N MET A 117 16.85 1.18 1.96
CA MET A 117 15.62 1.56 1.25
C MET A 117 14.78 2.51 2.10
N GLN A 118 14.69 2.24 3.40
CA GLN A 118 13.97 3.13 4.31
C GLN A 118 14.59 4.52 4.36
N LYS A 119 15.92 4.60 4.34
CA LYS A 119 16.63 5.89 4.34
C LYS A 119 16.43 6.67 3.05
N ARG A 120 16.33 5.98 1.91
CA ARG A 120 16.12 6.63 0.62
C ARG A 120 14.68 7.05 0.39
N ALA A 121 13.74 6.48 1.14
CA ALA A 121 12.33 6.81 1.00
C ALA A 121 12.05 8.24 1.48
N THR A 122 11.14 8.93 0.80
CA THR A 122 10.77 10.29 1.17
C THR A 122 9.34 10.35 1.65
N SER A 123 9.05 11.35 2.49
CA SER A 123 7.70 11.51 3.02
C SER A 123 6.77 12.03 1.93
N LEU A 124 5.73 11.26 1.66
CA LEU A 124 4.69 11.61 0.71
C LEU A 124 3.49 12.22 1.42
N TYR A 125 3.17 11.71 2.58
CA TYR A 125 2.03 12.12 3.38
C TYR A 125 2.43 12.08 4.84
N GLN A 126 2.09 13.13 5.58
CA GLN A 126 2.35 13.17 7.02
C GLN A 126 1.16 13.77 7.74
N GLY A 127 0.39 12.91 8.39
CA GLY A 127 -0.70 13.31 9.26
C GLY A 127 -0.26 13.29 10.72
N ASN A 128 -1.22 13.39 11.62
CA ASN A 128 -0.95 13.37 13.06
C ASN A 128 -0.41 12.03 13.52
N ARG A 129 -0.87 10.94 12.92
CA ARG A 129 -0.51 9.58 13.31
C ARG A 129 -0.04 8.73 12.15
N LEU A 130 -0.48 9.05 10.92
CA LEU A 130 -0.11 8.31 9.73
C LEU A 130 1.01 9.00 9.01
N LYS A 131 2.03 8.22 8.64
CA LYS A 131 3.11 8.68 7.80
C LYS A 131 3.23 7.70 6.63
N VAL A 132 3.19 8.22 5.41
CA VAL A 132 3.38 7.42 4.21
C VAL A 132 4.66 7.87 3.54
N LEU A 133 5.60 6.95 3.41
CA LEU A 133 6.86 7.17 2.73
C LEU A 133 6.80 6.52 1.37
N ILE A 134 7.40 7.17 0.38
CA ILE A 134 7.45 6.63 -0.98
C ILE A 134 8.86 6.14 -1.26
N ALA A 135 8.98 4.92 -1.79
CA ALA A 135 10.27 4.36 -2.16
C ALA A 135 10.91 5.22 -3.24
N SER A 136 12.25 5.30 -3.24
CA SER A 136 12.95 6.04 -4.27
C SER A 136 12.69 5.44 -5.64
N LYS A 137 12.88 6.22 -6.70
CA LYS A 137 12.71 5.73 -8.07
C LYS A 137 13.61 4.53 -8.35
N GLU A 138 14.82 4.55 -7.80
CA GLU A 138 15.75 3.44 -7.95
C GLU A 138 15.20 2.15 -7.36
N ASP A 139 14.64 2.22 -6.17
CA ASP A 139 14.06 1.05 -5.51
C ASP A 139 12.83 0.53 -6.26
N LEU A 140 12.04 1.43 -6.85
CA LEU A 140 10.87 1.04 -7.64
C LEU A 140 11.26 0.26 -8.89
N PHE A 141 12.31 0.68 -9.58
CA PHE A 141 12.77 -0.02 -10.77
C PHE A 141 13.33 -1.40 -10.44
N TYR A 142 13.99 -1.53 -9.30
CA TYR A 142 14.46 -2.84 -8.83
C TYR A 142 13.31 -3.79 -8.58
N SER A 143 12.22 -3.31 -8.02
CA SER A 143 11.07 -4.17 -7.66
C SER A 143 10.35 -4.72 -8.87
N LYS A 144 10.61 -4.23 -10.08
CA LYS A 144 9.99 -4.72 -11.30
C LYS A 144 10.74 -5.90 -11.92
N GLU A 145 11.94 -6.12 -11.49
CA GLU A 145 12.74 -7.25 -11.96
C GLU A 145 12.30 -8.53 -11.25
#